data_8f3a9ad97d3cd2ee7f8fd64b12e97d2d
#
_entry.id   8f3a9ad97d3cd2ee7f8fd64b12e97d2d
#
_cell.length_a   1.000
_cell.length_b   1.000
_cell.length_c   1.000
_cell.angle_alpha   90.00
_cell.angle_beta   90.00
_cell.angle_gamma   90.00
#
_symmetry.space_group_name_H-M   'P 1'
#
loop_
_entity.id
_entity.type
_entity.pdbx_description
1 polymer ?
#
loop_
_entity_poly.entity_id
_entity_poly.type
_entity_poly.pdbx_seq_one_letter_code
_entity_poly.pdbx_strand_id
1 'polypeptide(L)'
;MTAGPAAQAGAETEDLLLAALALALGGRTGEPLLYVELEGHGRTPPDGLPEPARTIGWFTARHPAWFDLTGVPEAAAVAAVRAQRLSIPNRGADYGALRHLGPDHARDALAAGRRPAVSLNWLGQLAGIEHAPFRLVSWRPGCPLRGAERAADLPQQHALAVETMLIDGCLRIEFIYDAARFDAATIDTLAADYAAALLRLARERAAPPAPPPDSPGELDADDLAALAASR
;
A
#
# COMPACT_ATOMS: atom_id res chain seq x y z
N MET A 1 -15.72 -5.50 12.90
CA MET A 1 -14.46 -5.34 12.13
C MET A 1 -14.38 -6.50 11.15
N THR A 2 -14.76 -6.27 9.93
CA THR A 2 -14.59 -7.29 8.88
C THR A 2 -13.13 -7.25 8.45
N ALA A 3 -12.36 -8.25 8.90
CA ALA A 3 -11.06 -8.48 8.33
C ALA A 3 -11.26 -8.79 6.84
N GLY A 4 -10.94 -7.82 5.98
CA GLY A 4 -10.97 -8.02 4.54
C GLY A 4 -9.95 -9.08 4.09
N PRO A 5 -9.97 -9.50 2.81
CA PRO A 5 -9.06 -10.52 2.28
C PRO A 5 -7.59 -10.29 2.62
N ALA A 6 -7.14 -9.05 2.64
CA ALA A 6 -5.78 -8.67 3.02
C ALA A 6 -5.41 -9.08 4.47
N ALA A 7 -6.35 -8.95 5.41
CA ALA A 7 -6.12 -9.34 6.81
C ALA A 7 -6.09 -10.86 7.00
N GLN A 8 -6.93 -11.61 6.26
CA GLN A 8 -6.96 -13.08 6.34
C GLN A 8 -5.65 -13.72 5.86
N ALA A 9 -5.00 -13.12 4.87
CA ALA A 9 -3.70 -13.62 4.37
C ALA A 9 -2.49 -13.02 5.11
N GLY A 10 -2.71 -12.25 6.20
CA GLY A 10 -1.65 -11.59 6.94
C GLY A 10 -0.95 -10.46 6.19
N ALA A 11 -1.46 -10.03 5.04
CA ALA A 11 -1.01 -8.84 4.33
C ALA A 11 -1.84 -7.62 4.76
N GLU A 12 -1.21 -6.48 4.82
CA GLU A 12 -1.88 -5.21 5.05
C GLU A 12 -2.51 -4.68 3.75
N THR A 13 -3.51 -3.82 3.87
CA THR A 13 -4.14 -3.20 2.70
C THR A 13 -3.11 -2.44 1.85
N GLU A 14 -2.13 -1.83 2.48
CA GLU A 14 -1.05 -1.13 1.80
C GLU A 14 -0.22 -2.04 0.89
N ASP A 15 0.04 -3.30 1.30
CA ASP A 15 0.77 -4.27 0.48
C ASP A 15 0.00 -4.60 -0.81
N LEU A 16 -1.33 -4.70 -0.72
CA LEU A 16 -2.21 -4.92 -1.86
C LEU A 16 -2.20 -3.71 -2.81
N LEU A 17 -2.31 -2.51 -2.25
CA LEU A 17 -2.29 -1.25 -3.02
C LEU A 17 -0.95 -1.09 -3.75
N LEU A 18 0.16 -1.35 -3.08
CA LEU A 18 1.50 -1.26 -3.67
C LEU A 18 1.73 -2.30 -4.77
N ALA A 19 1.32 -3.56 -4.53
CA ALA A 19 1.45 -4.62 -5.52
C ALA A 19 0.66 -4.29 -6.80
N ALA A 20 -0.59 -3.83 -6.65
CA ALA A 20 -1.41 -3.44 -7.78
C ALA A 20 -0.81 -2.24 -8.54
N LEU A 21 -0.23 -1.25 -7.84
CA LEU A 21 0.42 -0.10 -8.46
C LEU A 21 1.68 -0.53 -9.24
N ALA A 22 2.49 -1.43 -8.65
CA ALA A 22 3.67 -1.97 -9.30
C ALA A 22 3.31 -2.74 -10.59
N LEU A 23 2.25 -3.56 -10.55
CA LEU A 23 1.76 -4.29 -11.72
C LEU A 23 1.22 -3.35 -12.80
N ALA A 24 0.42 -2.35 -12.43
CA ALA A 24 -0.16 -1.40 -13.36
C ALA A 24 0.91 -0.56 -14.06
N LEU A 25 1.87 -0.02 -13.31
CA LEU A 25 2.98 0.75 -13.88
C LEU A 25 3.95 -0.14 -14.67
N GLY A 26 4.29 -1.31 -14.12
CA GLY A 26 5.17 -2.28 -14.79
C GLY A 26 4.63 -2.74 -16.13
N GLY A 27 3.33 -2.98 -16.25
CA GLY A 27 2.66 -3.32 -17.50
C GLY A 27 2.76 -2.22 -18.56
N ARG A 28 2.89 -0.96 -18.17
CA ARG A 28 3.00 0.19 -19.08
C ARG A 28 4.43 0.57 -19.42
N THR A 29 5.34 0.44 -18.46
CA THR A 29 6.76 0.78 -18.65
C THR A 29 7.59 -0.37 -19.21
N GLY A 30 7.09 -1.59 -19.08
CA GLY A 30 7.83 -2.82 -19.38
C GLY A 30 8.85 -3.20 -18.29
N GLU A 31 8.92 -2.42 -17.21
CA GLU A 31 9.83 -2.64 -16.09
C GLU A 31 9.05 -3.04 -14.84
N PRO A 32 9.21 -4.24 -14.29
CA PRO A 32 8.50 -4.70 -13.10
C PRO A 32 9.10 -4.12 -11.81
N LEU A 33 9.52 -2.86 -11.86
CA LEU A 33 10.19 -2.15 -10.78
C LEU A 33 9.40 -0.89 -10.43
N LEU A 34 8.96 -0.78 -9.18
CA LEU A 34 8.29 0.41 -8.64
C LEU A 34 9.25 1.15 -7.71
N TYR A 35 9.60 2.40 -8.06
CA TYR A 35 10.26 3.34 -7.15
C TYR A 35 9.27 4.40 -6.72
N VAL A 36 8.92 4.40 -5.44
CA VAL A 36 7.80 5.17 -4.90
C VAL A 36 8.18 5.85 -3.58
N GLU A 37 7.65 7.03 -3.31
CA GLU A 37 7.68 7.61 -1.98
C GLU A 37 6.47 7.11 -1.20
N LEU A 38 6.70 6.55 -0.03
CA LEU A 38 5.68 6.12 0.91
C LEU A 38 5.52 7.15 2.01
N GLU A 39 4.29 7.26 2.50
CA GLU A 39 3.94 8.12 3.62
C GLU A 39 3.35 7.28 4.74
N GLY A 40 3.89 7.43 5.94
CA GLY A 40 3.42 6.76 7.14
C GLY A 40 3.05 7.76 8.24
N HIS A 41 2.26 7.33 9.21
CA HIS A 41 1.81 8.19 10.30
C HIS A 41 2.93 8.67 11.25
N GLY A 42 4.14 8.07 11.18
CA GLY A 42 5.32 8.46 11.95
C GLY A 42 5.18 8.38 13.47
N ARG A 43 4.14 7.71 13.99
CA ARG A 43 3.88 7.60 15.43
C ARG A 43 4.41 6.30 16.04
N THR A 44 5.28 5.61 15.33
CA THR A 44 6.01 4.45 15.86
C THR A 44 7.28 4.98 16.52
N PRO A 45 7.38 4.94 17.84
CA PRO A 45 8.57 5.42 18.52
C PRO A 45 9.73 4.46 18.28
N PRO A 46 10.98 4.95 18.33
CA PRO A 46 12.15 4.10 18.51
C PRO A 46 12.03 3.30 19.81
N ASP A 47 12.71 2.15 19.86
CA ASP A 47 12.69 1.28 21.04
C ASP A 47 13.05 2.04 22.32
N GLY A 48 12.25 1.82 23.37
CA GLY A 48 12.46 2.44 24.69
C GLY A 48 11.88 3.85 24.85
N LEU A 49 11.29 4.44 23.81
CA LEU A 49 10.58 5.72 23.94
C LEU A 49 9.07 5.53 24.08
N PRO A 50 8.38 6.42 24.81
CA PRO A 50 6.93 6.35 24.95
C PRO A 50 6.22 6.60 23.61
N GLU A 51 5.11 5.91 23.42
CA GLU A 51 4.29 6.04 22.22
C GLU A 51 3.65 7.44 22.14
N PRO A 52 3.83 8.19 21.03
CA PRO A 52 3.31 9.54 20.86
C PRO A 52 1.82 9.58 20.45
N ALA A 53 1.05 8.52 20.70
CA ALA A 53 -0.33 8.36 20.21
C ALA A 53 -1.25 9.54 20.61
N ARG A 54 -1.04 10.16 21.78
CA ARG A 54 -1.83 11.28 22.29
C ARG A 54 -1.13 12.65 22.15
N THR A 55 0.01 12.69 21.47
CA THR A 55 0.76 13.93 21.29
C THR A 55 0.20 14.70 20.11
N ILE A 56 -0.12 15.97 20.30
CA ILE A 56 -0.53 16.86 19.22
C ILE A 56 0.72 17.25 18.43
N GLY A 57 0.67 17.08 17.10
CA GLY A 57 1.77 17.42 16.21
C GLY A 57 1.67 16.71 14.86
N TRP A 58 2.51 17.15 13.92
CA TRP A 58 2.67 16.51 12.62
C TRP A 58 3.83 15.51 12.70
N PHE A 59 3.52 14.22 12.65
CA PHE A 59 4.48 13.14 12.78
C PHE A 59 4.71 12.38 11.47
N THR A 60 4.03 12.76 10.40
CA THR A 60 4.15 12.09 9.11
C THR A 60 5.61 11.86 8.73
N ALA A 61 5.95 10.61 8.46
CA ALA A 61 7.24 10.19 7.95
C ALA A 61 7.12 9.80 6.48
N ARG A 62 8.03 10.32 5.65
CA ARG A 62 8.08 10.02 4.20
C ARG A 62 9.43 9.44 3.86
N HIS A 63 9.44 8.40 3.05
CA HIS A 63 10.67 7.73 2.63
C HIS A 63 10.53 7.11 1.24
N PRO A 64 11.61 7.05 0.45
CA PRO A 64 11.62 6.31 -0.80
C PRO A 64 11.66 4.81 -0.54
N ALA A 65 10.98 4.04 -1.40
CA ALA A 65 10.99 2.59 -1.36
C ALA A 65 11.09 2.02 -2.78
N TRP A 66 11.70 0.84 -2.89
CA TRP A 66 11.82 0.07 -4.12
C TRP A 66 11.08 -1.24 -3.96
N PHE A 67 10.30 -1.60 -4.98
CA PHE A 67 9.62 -2.88 -5.05
C PHE A 67 9.95 -3.51 -6.40
N ASP A 68 10.66 -4.63 -6.36
CA ASP A 68 11.05 -5.39 -7.54
C ASP A 68 10.18 -6.64 -7.66
N LEU A 69 9.43 -6.72 -8.75
CA LEU A 69 8.58 -7.86 -9.10
C LEU A 69 9.14 -8.65 -10.28
N THR A 70 10.43 -8.49 -10.62
CA THR A 70 11.07 -9.25 -11.69
C THR A 70 10.98 -10.76 -11.42
N GLY A 71 10.36 -11.47 -12.36
CA GLY A 71 10.18 -12.93 -12.23
C GLY A 71 9.18 -13.37 -11.16
N VAL A 72 8.48 -12.43 -10.52
CA VAL A 72 7.45 -12.74 -9.52
C VAL A 72 6.11 -12.97 -10.22
N PRO A 73 5.48 -14.15 -10.07
CA PRO A 73 4.11 -14.36 -10.57
C PRO A 73 3.12 -13.38 -9.93
N GLU A 74 2.09 -12.96 -10.67
CA GLU A 74 1.07 -12.02 -10.18
C GLU A 74 0.46 -12.49 -8.85
N ALA A 75 0.13 -13.76 -8.72
CA ALA A 75 -0.42 -14.36 -7.48
C ALA A 75 0.50 -14.20 -6.25
N ALA A 76 1.81 -14.08 -6.46
CA ALA A 76 2.79 -13.88 -5.39
C ALA A 76 3.15 -12.41 -5.15
N ALA A 77 2.67 -11.48 -6.00
CA ALA A 77 3.09 -10.07 -5.97
C ALA A 77 2.86 -9.40 -4.61
N VAL A 78 1.72 -9.63 -3.97
CA VAL A 78 1.40 -9.03 -2.66
C VAL A 78 2.34 -9.55 -1.57
N ALA A 79 2.66 -10.84 -1.58
CA ALA A 79 3.58 -11.44 -0.62
C ALA A 79 5.02 -10.92 -0.83
N ALA A 80 5.45 -10.77 -2.08
CA ALA A 80 6.75 -10.22 -2.43
C ALA A 80 6.88 -8.75 -2.00
N VAL A 81 5.89 -7.92 -2.30
CA VAL A 81 5.84 -6.51 -1.87
C VAL A 81 5.87 -6.43 -0.35
N ARG A 82 5.08 -7.24 0.35
CA ARG A 82 5.09 -7.29 1.81
C ARG A 82 6.47 -7.61 2.37
N ALA A 83 7.12 -8.64 1.84
CA ALA A 83 8.45 -9.03 2.30
C ALA A 83 9.46 -7.88 2.12
N GLN A 84 9.46 -7.22 0.96
CA GLN A 84 10.31 -6.08 0.66
C GLN A 84 9.99 -4.87 1.56
N ARG A 85 8.71 -4.54 1.76
CA ARG A 85 8.30 -3.45 2.64
C ARG A 85 8.71 -3.68 4.10
N LEU A 86 8.58 -4.91 4.59
CA LEU A 86 8.98 -5.26 5.95
C LEU A 86 10.51 -5.28 6.13
N SER A 87 11.29 -5.39 5.06
CA SER A 87 12.76 -5.28 5.11
C SER A 87 13.25 -3.84 5.22
N ILE A 88 12.40 -2.83 5.00
CA ILE A 88 12.78 -1.42 5.16
C ILE A 88 13.05 -1.14 6.65
N PRO A 89 14.28 -0.69 7.01
CA PRO A 89 14.64 -0.42 8.40
C PRO A 89 13.66 0.56 9.05
N ASN A 90 13.19 0.24 10.23
CA ASN A 90 12.22 1.02 11.01
C ASN A 90 11.04 1.57 10.18
N ARG A 91 10.61 0.78 9.14
CA ARG A 91 9.55 1.17 8.21
C ARG A 91 9.74 2.57 7.58
N GLY A 92 11.00 2.98 7.41
CA GLY A 92 11.36 4.27 6.82
C GLY A 92 11.23 5.48 7.75
N ALA A 93 10.84 5.30 9.02
CA ALA A 93 10.65 6.41 9.96
C ALA A 93 11.93 7.25 10.18
N ASP A 94 13.10 6.61 10.10
CA ASP A 94 14.38 7.27 10.33
C ASP A 94 14.91 8.05 9.11
N TYR A 95 14.32 7.84 7.93
CA TYR A 95 14.80 8.45 6.69
C TYR A 95 14.85 9.99 6.78
N GLY A 96 13.79 10.61 7.27
CA GLY A 96 13.71 12.06 7.44
C GLY A 96 14.76 12.58 8.43
N ALA A 97 14.94 11.89 9.55
CA ALA A 97 15.96 12.24 10.54
C ALA A 97 17.37 12.14 9.97
N LEU A 98 17.70 11.05 9.27
CA LEU A 98 18.98 10.88 8.61
C LEU A 98 19.24 11.93 7.53
N ARG A 99 18.21 12.23 6.72
CA ARG A 99 18.31 13.20 5.62
C ARG A 99 18.53 14.63 6.08
N HIS A 100 17.93 15.03 7.21
CA HIS A 100 17.93 16.42 7.66
C HIS A 100 18.80 16.68 8.89
N LEU A 101 18.96 15.69 9.76
CA LEU A 101 19.67 15.81 11.04
C LEU A 101 20.86 14.85 11.17
N GLY A 102 21.04 13.96 10.20
CA GLY A 102 22.14 12.99 10.19
C GLY A 102 23.51 13.66 9.98
N PRO A 103 24.60 12.90 10.11
CA PRO A 103 25.95 13.39 9.81
C PRO A 103 26.06 13.82 8.33
N ASP A 104 26.96 14.74 8.03
CA ASP A 104 27.08 15.39 6.71
C ASP A 104 27.14 14.40 5.56
N HIS A 105 27.96 13.34 5.68
CA HIS A 105 28.06 12.32 4.65
C HIS A 105 26.75 11.59 4.34
N ALA A 106 25.92 11.35 5.36
CA ALA A 106 24.61 10.72 5.18
C ALA A 106 23.61 11.70 4.54
N ARG A 107 23.59 12.95 4.99
CA ARG A 107 22.74 14.00 4.42
C ARG A 107 23.05 14.23 2.95
N ASP A 108 24.35 14.33 2.60
CA ASP A 108 24.82 14.56 1.24
C ASP A 108 24.47 13.37 0.33
N ALA A 109 24.70 12.14 0.78
CA ALA A 109 24.35 10.93 0.04
C ALA A 109 22.85 10.84 -0.24
N LEU A 110 22.01 11.11 0.78
CA LEU A 110 20.55 11.07 0.64
C LEU A 110 20.02 12.26 -0.19
N ALA A 111 20.69 13.42 -0.14
CA ALA A 111 20.34 14.59 -0.95
C ALA A 111 20.67 14.39 -2.43
N ALA A 112 21.78 13.71 -2.73
CA ALA A 112 22.19 13.36 -4.10
C ALA A 112 21.34 12.24 -4.71
N GLY A 113 20.64 11.45 -3.88
CA GLY A 113 19.81 10.36 -4.32
C GLY A 113 18.65 10.81 -5.21
N ARG A 114 18.29 9.96 -6.19
CA ARG A 114 17.14 10.21 -7.06
C ARG A 114 15.86 10.24 -6.22
N ARG A 115 14.99 11.21 -6.47
CA ARG A 115 13.66 11.25 -5.84
C ARG A 115 12.66 10.41 -6.62
N PRO A 116 11.75 9.70 -5.95
CA PRO A 116 10.66 9.01 -6.62
C PRO A 116 9.78 10.00 -7.40
N ALA A 117 9.41 9.62 -8.62
CA ALA A 117 8.45 10.38 -9.40
C ALA A 117 7.00 10.08 -9.02
N VAL A 118 6.79 8.99 -8.30
CA VAL A 118 5.49 8.49 -7.85
C VAL A 118 5.46 8.52 -6.33
N SER A 119 4.32 8.88 -5.73
CA SER A 119 4.04 8.64 -4.31
C SER A 119 2.76 7.84 -4.13
N LEU A 120 2.71 7.04 -3.07
CA LEU A 120 1.49 6.37 -2.62
C LEU A 120 1.28 6.67 -1.15
N ASN A 121 0.09 7.17 -0.83
CA ASN A 121 -0.36 7.45 0.52
C ASN A 121 -1.60 6.64 0.85
N TRP A 122 -1.52 5.80 1.88
CA TRP A 122 -2.64 5.08 2.45
C TRP A 122 -3.15 5.81 3.69
N LEU A 123 -4.25 6.56 3.55
CA LEU A 123 -4.87 7.35 4.62
C LEU A 123 -5.65 6.50 5.65
N GLY A 124 -5.68 5.17 5.44
CA GLY A 124 -6.37 4.27 6.35
C GLY A 124 -7.87 4.17 6.13
N GLN A 125 -8.55 3.63 7.13
CA GLN A 125 -9.99 3.44 7.12
C GLN A 125 -10.68 4.53 7.94
N LEU A 126 -11.52 5.31 7.29
CA LEU A 126 -12.41 6.27 7.92
C LEU A 126 -13.77 5.60 8.16
N ALA A 127 -13.96 5.03 9.33
CA ALA A 127 -15.23 4.43 9.75
C ALA A 127 -15.73 5.07 11.04
N GLY A 128 -17.03 5.22 11.17
CA GLY A 128 -17.67 5.57 12.46
C GLY A 128 -17.60 7.03 12.86
N ILE A 129 -17.39 7.96 11.93
CA ILE A 129 -17.49 9.41 12.19
C ILE A 129 -18.94 9.84 12.51
N GLU A 130 -19.90 8.95 12.30
CA GLU A 130 -21.32 9.21 12.58
C GLU A 130 -21.66 9.44 14.06
N HIS A 131 -20.77 9.04 14.97
CA HIS A 131 -20.96 9.15 16.44
C HIS A 131 -20.16 10.29 17.06
N ALA A 132 -19.43 11.06 16.26
CA ALA A 132 -18.72 12.24 16.75
C ALA A 132 -19.65 13.47 16.74
N PRO A 133 -19.39 14.49 17.62
CA PRO A 133 -20.13 15.74 17.60
C PRO A 133 -19.96 16.50 16.24
N PHE A 134 -19.06 16.05 15.40
CA PHE A 134 -18.80 16.57 14.07
C PHE A 134 -19.04 15.48 13.04
N ARG A 135 -19.89 15.74 12.05
CA ARG A 135 -20.11 14.87 10.90
C ARG A 135 -19.18 15.28 9.77
N LEU A 136 -18.48 14.31 9.15
CA LEU A 136 -17.75 14.53 7.90
C LEU A 136 -18.78 14.83 6.79
N VAL A 137 -18.93 16.11 6.44
CA VAL A 137 -20.05 16.56 5.59
C VAL A 137 -19.85 16.16 4.15
N SER A 138 -18.65 16.07 3.64
CA SER A 138 -18.40 15.53 2.30
C SER A 138 -16.93 15.45 1.96
N TRP A 139 -16.47 14.28 1.56
CA TRP A 139 -15.25 14.09 0.78
C TRP A 139 -15.59 13.91 -0.71
N ARG A 140 -16.73 14.41 -1.15
CA ARG A 140 -17.18 14.26 -2.54
C ARG A 140 -16.52 15.31 -3.44
N PRO A 141 -16.08 14.94 -4.66
CA PRO A 141 -15.69 15.91 -5.67
C PRO A 141 -16.80 16.95 -5.86
N GLY A 142 -16.42 18.23 -5.94
CA GLY A 142 -17.39 19.31 -6.12
C GLY A 142 -18.11 19.80 -4.85
N CYS A 143 -17.67 19.39 -3.64
CA CYS A 143 -18.16 19.97 -2.40
C CYS A 143 -17.85 21.48 -2.36
N PRO A 144 -18.83 22.36 -2.26
CA PRO A 144 -18.62 23.81 -2.30
C PRO A 144 -17.83 24.36 -1.10
N LEU A 145 -17.69 23.53 -0.03
CA LEU A 145 -16.89 23.88 1.16
C LEU A 145 -15.41 23.49 1.01
N ARG A 146 -15.05 22.80 -0.07
CA ARG A 146 -13.67 22.43 -0.36
C ARG A 146 -13.03 23.55 -1.16
N GLY A 147 -12.23 24.39 -0.49
CA GLY A 147 -11.37 25.37 -1.17
C GLY A 147 -10.26 24.66 -1.97
N ALA A 148 -9.46 25.45 -2.69
CA ALA A 148 -8.26 24.92 -3.31
C ALA A 148 -7.28 24.46 -2.21
N GLU A 149 -6.95 23.17 -2.21
CA GLU A 149 -6.02 22.57 -1.22
C GLU A 149 -4.57 23.02 -1.47
N ARG A 150 -4.28 23.48 -2.69
CA ARG A 150 -2.96 23.94 -3.11
C ARG A 150 -3.08 25.20 -3.94
N ALA A 151 -2.10 26.07 -3.84
CA ALA A 151 -1.98 27.19 -4.75
C ALA A 151 -1.75 26.69 -6.19
N ALA A 152 -2.35 27.33 -7.17
CA ALA A 152 -2.29 26.89 -8.56
C ALA A 152 -0.87 26.91 -9.16
N ASP A 153 0.00 27.74 -8.60
CA ASP A 153 1.40 27.92 -8.99
C ASP A 153 2.39 27.07 -8.18
N LEU A 154 1.89 26.29 -7.21
CA LEU A 154 2.76 25.42 -6.41
C LEU A 154 3.19 24.21 -7.23
N PRO A 155 4.50 23.99 -7.46
CA PRO A 155 4.99 22.84 -8.21
C PRO A 155 4.56 21.51 -7.58
N GLN A 156 4.19 20.54 -8.41
CA GLN A 156 3.95 19.18 -7.96
C GLN A 156 5.26 18.55 -7.48
N GLN A 157 5.26 17.96 -6.28
CA GLN A 157 6.44 17.27 -5.75
C GLN A 157 6.73 15.96 -6.50
N HIS A 158 5.66 15.27 -6.92
CA HIS A 158 5.71 14.02 -7.68
C HIS A 158 5.04 14.22 -9.03
N ALA A 159 5.51 13.51 -10.04
CA ALA A 159 4.83 13.48 -11.32
C ALA A 159 3.44 12.85 -11.20
N LEU A 160 3.31 11.88 -10.28
CA LEU A 160 2.06 11.21 -9.94
C LEU A 160 2.00 10.95 -8.43
N ALA A 161 0.94 11.40 -7.77
CA ALA A 161 0.60 11.02 -6.41
C ALA A 161 -0.68 10.20 -6.41
N VAL A 162 -0.67 9.06 -5.70
CA VAL A 162 -1.81 8.17 -5.54
C VAL A 162 -2.23 8.21 -4.07
N GLU A 163 -3.37 8.82 -3.81
CA GLU A 163 -3.96 8.87 -2.47
C GLU A 163 -5.08 7.85 -2.35
N THR A 164 -5.05 7.06 -1.31
CA THR A 164 -5.97 5.95 -1.11
C THR A 164 -6.58 5.98 0.28
N MET A 165 -7.87 5.70 0.39
CA MET A 165 -8.58 5.61 1.66
C MET A 165 -9.77 4.67 1.56
N LEU A 166 -10.17 4.09 2.67
CA LEU A 166 -11.40 3.31 2.78
C LEU A 166 -12.46 4.12 3.53
N ILE A 167 -13.56 4.47 2.86
CA ILE A 167 -14.66 5.23 3.43
C ILE A 167 -15.92 4.39 3.30
N ASP A 168 -16.60 4.13 4.42
CA ASP A 168 -17.87 3.37 4.44
C ASP A 168 -17.80 2.04 3.67
N GLY A 169 -16.66 1.34 3.77
CA GLY A 169 -16.44 0.07 3.07
C GLY A 169 -16.06 0.20 1.59
N CYS A 170 -16.00 1.42 1.05
CA CYS A 170 -15.61 1.68 -0.33
C CYS A 170 -14.16 2.20 -0.39
N LEU A 171 -13.33 1.54 -1.19
CA LEU A 171 -11.98 2.02 -1.49
C LEU A 171 -12.07 3.21 -2.45
N ARG A 172 -11.56 4.35 -2.01
CA ARG A 172 -11.40 5.55 -2.81
C ARG A 172 -9.94 5.70 -3.20
N ILE A 173 -9.70 6.01 -4.46
CA ILE A 173 -8.38 6.24 -5.03
C ILE A 173 -8.43 7.55 -5.79
N GLU A 174 -7.48 8.45 -5.49
CA GLU A 174 -7.30 9.70 -6.19
C GLU A 174 -5.92 9.72 -6.86
N PHE A 175 -5.90 10.07 -8.16
CA PHE A 175 -4.68 10.27 -8.92
C PHE A 175 -4.47 11.78 -9.09
N ILE A 176 -3.43 12.30 -8.45
CA ILE A 176 -3.02 13.69 -8.55
C ILE A 176 -1.76 13.72 -9.41
N TYR A 177 -1.80 14.36 -10.55
CA TYR A 177 -0.72 14.29 -11.53
C TYR A 177 -0.33 15.65 -12.08
N ASP A 178 0.90 15.74 -12.58
CA ASP A 178 1.41 16.91 -13.27
C ASP A 178 0.90 16.92 -14.73
N ALA A 179 -0.04 17.81 -15.01
CA ALA A 179 -0.65 17.95 -16.34
C ALA A 179 0.34 18.42 -17.43
N ALA A 180 1.53 18.91 -17.06
CA ALA A 180 2.59 19.18 -18.03
C ALA A 180 3.32 17.90 -18.48
N ARG A 181 3.17 16.79 -17.73
CA ARG A 181 3.81 15.50 -18.01
C ARG A 181 2.86 14.42 -18.51
N PHE A 182 1.62 14.46 -18.08
CA PHE A 182 0.61 13.45 -18.39
C PHE A 182 -0.67 14.10 -18.89
N ASP A 183 -1.24 13.55 -19.93
CA ASP A 183 -2.61 13.85 -20.34
C ASP A 183 -3.63 13.03 -19.53
N ALA A 184 -4.87 13.50 -19.48
CA ALA A 184 -5.94 12.85 -18.72
C ALA A 184 -6.20 11.41 -19.20
N ALA A 185 -6.15 11.14 -20.50
CA ALA A 185 -6.43 9.82 -21.07
C ALA A 185 -5.38 8.78 -20.62
N THR A 186 -4.12 9.20 -20.48
CA THR A 186 -3.02 8.37 -19.95
C THR A 186 -3.31 8.01 -18.49
N ILE A 187 -3.74 8.97 -17.68
CA ILE A 187 -4.07 8.73 -16.27
C ILE A 187 -5.35 7.88 -16.13
N ASP A 188 -6.37 8.14 -16.92
CA ASP A 188 -7.61 7.34 -16.91
C ASP A 188 -7.32 5.87 -17.24
N THR A 189 -6.43 5.62 -18.20
CA THR A 189 -6.01 4.26 -18.55
C THR A 189 -5.22 3.62 -17.42
N LEU A 190 -4.27 4.34 -16.80
CA LEU A 190 -3.53 3.85 -15.64
C LEU A 190 -4.47 3.53 -14.46
N ALA A 191 -5.46 4.38 -14.20
CA ALA A 191 -6.45 4.16 -13.16
C ALA A 191 -7.27 2.89 -13.40
N ALA A 192 -7.66 2.63 -14.65
CA ALA A 192 -8.35 1.41 -15.04
C ALA A 192 -7.46 0.17 -14.87
N ASP A 193 -6.20 0.21 -15.29
CA ASP A 193 -5.22 -0.87 -15.11
C ASP A 193 -4.98 -1.16 -13.62
N TYR A 194 -4.85 -0.11 -12.82
CA TYR A 194 -4.68 -0.23 -11.37
C TYR A 194 -5.91 -0.86 -10.69
N ALA A 195 -7.10 -0.39 -11.02
CA ALA A 195 -8.35 -0.97 -10.50
C ALA A 195 -8.49 -2.44 -10.90
N ALA A 196 -8.16 -2.79 -12.15
CA ALA A 196 -8.20 -4.17 -12.63
C ALA A 196 -7.19 -5.06 -11.87
N ALA A 197 -5.95 -4.59 -11.65
CA ALA A 197 -4.95 -5.30 -10.85
C ALA A 197 -5.41 -5.52 -9.40
N LEU A 198 -5.95 -4.49 -8.75
CA LEU A 198 -6.52 -4.59 -7.40
C LEU A 198 -7.61 -5.67 -7.32
N LEU A 199 -8.53 -5.67 -8.28
CA LEU A 199 -9.63 -6.65 -8.30
C LEU A 199 -9.12 -8.08 -8.52
N ARG A 200 -8.11 -8.28 -9.38
CA ARG A 200 -7.51 -9.62 -9.59
C ARG A 200 -6.84 -10.10 -8.32
N LEU A 201 -5.93 -9.31 -7.75
CA LEU A 201 -5.21 -9.66 -6.52
C LEU A 201 -6.15 -9.90 -5.33
N ALA A 202 -7.22 -9.11 -5.20
CA ALA A 202 -8.21 -9.29 -4.14
C ALA A 202 -9.00 -10.60 -4.30
N ARG A 203 -9.34 -10.99 -5.53
CA ARG A 203 -10.06 -12.25 -5.82
C ARG A 203 -9.18 -13.48 -5.56
N GLU A 204 -7.92 -13.46 -5.97
CA GLU A 204 -6.97 -14.56 -5.72
C GLU A 204 -6.80 -14.80 -4.22
N ARG A 205 -6.81 -13.76 -3.42
CA ARG A 205 -6.70 -13.88 -1.95
C ARG A 205 -7.99 -14.32 -1.27
N ALA A 206 -9.13 -14.04 -1.87
CA ALA A 206 -10.44 -14.49 -1.37
C ALA A 206 -10.74 -15.95 -1.75
N ALA A 207 -10.02 -16.51 -2.72
CA ALA A 207 -10.14 -17.92 -3.09
C ALA A 207 -9.68 -18.79 -1.90
N PRO A 208 -10.44 -19.86 -1.53
CA PRO A 208 -9.97 -20.80 -0.53
C PRO A 208 -8.63 -21.38 -1.01
N PRO A 209 -7.69 -21.67 -0.08
CA PRO A 209 -6.43 -22.32 -0.45
C PRO A 209 -6.77 -23.60 -1.21
N ALA A 210 -6.07 -23.84 -2.32
CA ALA A 210 -6.18 -25.12 -3.02
C ALA A 210 -5.89 -26.23 -1.99
N PRO A 211 -6.66 -27.33 -1.99
CA PRO A 211 -6.36 -28.45 -1.13
C PRO A 211 -4.90 -28.87 -1.38
N PRO A 212 -4.14 -29.22 -0.33
CA PRO A 212 -2.77 -29.65 -0.49
C PRO A 212 -2.73 -30.81 -1.52
N PRO A 213 -1.74 -30.83 -2.41
CA PRO A 213 -1.70 -31.80 -3.52
C PRO A 213 -1.72 -33.28 -3.11
N ASP A 214 -1.52 -33.58 -1.85
CA ASP A 214 -1.58 -34.94 -1.28
C ASP A 214 -2.27 -34.89 0.10
N SER A 215 -3.52 -34.47 0.16
CA SER A 215 -4.34 -34.91 1.29
C SER A 215 -4.49 -36.42 1.14
N PRO A 216 -3.96 -37.24 2.06
CA PRO A 216 -4.29 -38.65 2.07
C PRO A 216 -5.81 -38.72 2.07
N GLY A 217 -6.39 -39.44 1.08
CA GLY A 217 -7.82 -39.63 1.02
C GLY A 217 -8.32 -40.01 2.42
N GLU A 218 -9.49 -39.52 2.81
CA GLU A 218 -10.13 -40.01 4.03
C GLU A 218 -10.03 -41.51 3.99
N LEU A 219 -9.31 -42.07 4.96
CA LEU A 219 -9.21 -43.54 5.10
C LEU A 219 -10.64 -44.07 5.23
N ASP A 220 -11.10 -44.82 4.27
CA ASP A 220 -12.42 -45.40 4.34
C ASP A 220 -12.45 -46.53 5.38
N ALA A 221 -13.63 -47.09 5.65
CA ALA A 221 -13.81 -48.11 6.65
C ALA A 221 -13.02 -49.39 6.32
N ASP A 222 -12.73 -49.63 5.03
CA ASP A 222 -11.99 -50.83 4.57
C ASP A 222 -10.48 -50.62 4.78
N ASP A 223 -9.96 -49.40 4.61
CA ASP A 223 -8.58 -49.04 4.93
C ASP A 223 -8.29 -49.18 6.43
N LEU A 224 -9.25 -48.75 7.27
CA LEU A 224 -9.14 -48.90 8.72
C LEU A 224 -9.22 -50.38 9.16
N ALA A 225 -10.03 -51.21 8.49
CA ALA A 225 -10.12 -52.64 8.75
C ALA A 225 -8.84 -53.38 8.34
N ALA A 226 -8.22 -52.98 7.23
CA ALA A 226 -6.93 -53.57 6.78
C ALA A 226 -5.78 -53.24 7.74
N LEU A 227 -5.74 -52.00 8.28
CA LEU A 227 -4.78 -51.58 9.29
C LEU A 227 -4.96 -52.33 10.63
N ALA A 228 -6.19 -52.66 11.01
CA ALA A 228 -6.48 -53.42 12.23
C ALA A 228 -6.13 -54.92 12.11
N ALA A 229 -6.16 -55.51 10.91
CA ALA A 229 -5.86 -56.90 10.64
C ALA A 229 -4.35 -57.21 10.51
N SER A 230 -3.50 -56.22 10.47
CA SER A 230 -2.04 -56.35 10.30
C SER A 230 -1.22 -56.33 11.61
N ARG A 231 -1.87 -56.63 12.76
CA ARG A 231 -1.20 -56.83 14.06
C ARG A 231 -1.17 -58.28 14.50
#